data_aca09eb7dd9fec408609ed7a97d15ff6
#
_entry.id   aca09eb7dd9fec408609ed7a97d15ff6
#
_cell.length_a   1.000
_cell.length_b   1.000
_cell.length_c   1.000
_cell.angle_alpha   90.00
_cell.angle_beta   90.00
_cell.angle_gamma   90.00
#
_symmetry.space_group_name_H-M   'P 1'
#
loop_
_entity.id
_entity.type
_entity.pdbx_description
1 polymer ?
#
loop_
_entity_poly.entity_id
_entity_poly.type
_entity_poly.pdbx_seq_one_letter_code
_entity_poly.pdbx_strand_id
1 'polypeptide(L)'
;MGKLDNKVALITGSDSGIGQATAIEFAKEGAKVVITYYSDEEGAQETLKKVEAAGSNGLVLQVDVTEEKEVERMFDKAIEKFERVDILMNNAAVNGQGIKVADMSTEVWDTAMKTNVYGYFFCTRRFINQVRKQGGKAKIINVSSVHEEIPAPGTAEYCATKGAVRNFTRVLALELAEEGINVNNIAPGMILTPMNEEAVEDKEVRKDQVQHIPMKRAGKPEEIGKLAVFLASSDSDYVTGSTYPMDGGLMQSMGQGA
;
A
#
# COMPACT_ATOMS: atom_id res chain seq x y z
N MET A 1 1.93 -24.19 -9.20
CA MET A 1 2.96 -23.15 -9.26
C MET A 1 2.23 -21.83 -9.10
N GLY A 2 2.57 -21.07 -8.06
CA GLY A 2 1.90 -19.80 -7.76
C GLY A 2 2.36 -18.70 -8.72
N LYS A 3 1.58 -17.64 -8.85
CA LYS A 3 1.89 -16.50 -9.75
C LYS A 3 3.14 -15.72 -9.35
N LEU A 4 3.57 -15.82 -8.09
CA LEU A 4 4.71 -15.12 -7.52
C LEU A 4 5.82 -16.07 -7.03
N ASP A 5 5.84 -17.30 -7.54
CA ASP A 5 6.88 -18.27 -7.18
C ASP A 5 8.30 -17.69 -7.39
N ASN A 6 9.16 -17.89 -6.39
CA ASN A 6 10.53 -17.38 -6.33
C ASN A 6 10.67 -15.84 -6.32
N LYS A 7 9.60 -15.09 -6.11
CA LYS A 7 9.65 -13.64 -5.91
C LYS A 7 9.83 -13.29 -4.44
N VAL A 8 10.44 -12.14 -4.21
CA VAL A 8 10.57 -11.53 -2.89
C VAL A 8 9.81 -10.21 -2.91
N ALA A 9 8.82 -10.09 -2.04
CA ALA A 9 7.99 -8.89 -1.90
C ALA A 9 8.30 -8.18 -0.57
N LEU A 10 8.51 -6.87 -0.64
CA LEU A 10 8.61 -6.00 0.51
C LEU A 10 7.36 -5.14 0.61
N ILE A 11 6.66 -5.21 1.74
CA ILE A 11 5.39 -4.51 1.96
C ILE A 11 5.53 -3.64 3.20
N THR A 12 5.41 -2.32 3.05
CA THR A 12 5.49 -1.40 4.19
C THR A 12 4.15 -1.35 4.94
N GLY A 13 4.20 -1.35 6.30
CA GLY A 13 3.00 -1.37 7.14
C GLY A 13 2.15 -2.62 6.89
N SER A 14 2.74 -3.79 7.04
CA SER A 14 2.10 -5.08 6.80
C SER A 14 1.82 -5.89 8.07
N ASP A 15 1.83 -5.20 9.21
CA ASP A 15 1.38 -5.66 10.51
C ASP A 15 -0.13 -5.86 10.59
N SER A 16 -0.89 -5.09 9.80
CA SER A 16 -2.36 -5.10 9.85
C SER A 16 -3.02 -4.74 8.51
N GLY A 17 -4.33 -4.80 8.43
CA GLY A 17 -5.16 -4.26 7.37
C GLY A 17 -4.80 -4.73 5.97
N ILE A 18 -4.67 -3.78 5.03
CA ILE A 18 -4.37 -4.05 3.62
C ILE A 18 -2.99 -4.69 3.47
N GLY A 19 -1.99 -4.19 4.20
CA GLY A 19 -0.62 -4.72 4.15
C GLY A 19 -0.55 -6.18 4.58
N GLN A 20 -1.16 -6.53 5.72
CA GLN A 20 -1.26 -7.89 6.22
C GLN A 20 -1.95 -8.81 5.21
N ALA A 21 -3.13 -8.42 4.72
CA ALA A 21 -3.89 -9.22 3.76
C ALA A 21 -3.10 -9.45 2.47
N THR A 22 -2.40 -8.41 1.98
CA THR A 22 -1.54 -8.54 0.79
C THR A 22 -0.36 -9.48 1.04
N ALA A 23 0.28 -9.40 2.21
CA ALA A 23 1.37 -10.30 2.58
C ALA A 23 0.92 -11.77 2.53
N ILE A 24 -0.28 -12.06 3.05
CA ILE A 24 -0.87 -13.41 3.03
C ILE A 24 -1.21 -13.85 1.60
N GLU A 25 -1.84 -13.00 0.79
CA GLU A 25 -2.17 -13.34 -0.60
C GLU A 25 -0.90 -13.56 -1.45
N PHE A 26 0.16 -12.76 -1.25
CA PHE A 26 1.44 -12.96 -1.90
C PHE A 26 2.11 -14.28 -1.48
N ALA A 27 2.04 -14.65 -0.21
CA ALA A 27 2.55 -15.92 0.29
C ALA A 27 1.82 -17.13 -0.32
N LYS A 28 0.48 -17.06 -0.45
CA LYS A 28 -0.33 -18.10 -1.12
C LYS A 28 0.08 -18.31 -2.58
N GLU A 29 0.60 -17.27 -3.22
CA GLU A 29 1.09 -17.31 -4.59
C GLU A 29 2.60 -17.58 -4.69
N GLY A 30 3.24 -17.99 -3.59
CA GLY A 30 4.63 -18.47 -3.55
C GLY A 30 5.69 -17.41 -3.32
N ALA A 31 5.32 -16.13 -3.07
CA ALA A 31 6.30 -15.10 -2.75
C ALA A 31 6.84 -15.22 -1.32
N LYS A 32 8.16 -15.01 -1.13
CA LYS A 32 8.74 -14.69 0.17
C LYS A 32 8.40 -13.23 0.53
N VAL A 33 8.08 -12.94 1.79
CA VAL A 33 7.55 -11.63 2.17
C VAL A 33 8.39 -10.96 3.26
N VAL A 34 8.80 -9.73 3.01
CA VAL A 34 9.32 -8.83 4.05
C VAL A 34 8.15 -8.05 4.62
N ILE A 35 7.86 -8.31 5.89
CA ILE A 35 6.78 -7.74 6.68
C ILE A 35 7.37 -6.60 7.50
N THR A 36 6.78 -5.41 7.45
CA THR A 36 7.26 -4.29 8.25
C THR A 36 6.18 -3.71 9.14
N TYR A 37 6.59 -3.20 10.27
CA TYR A 37 5.73 -2.51 11.24
C TYR A 37 6.44 -1.28 11.81
N TYR A 38 5.66 -0.33 12.30
CA TYR A 38 6.19 0.82 13.05
C TYR A 38 6.16 0.54 14.55
N SER A 39 4.99 0.22 15.10
CA SER A 39 4.78 0.02 16.55
C SER A 39 4.06 -1.28 16.91
N ASP A 40 3.33 -1.93 15.99
CA ASP A 40 2.57 -3.15 16.26
C ASP A 40 3.39 -4.41 15.89
N GLU A 41 4.29 -4.80 16.80
CA GLU A 41 5.09 -6.02 16.63
C GLU A 41 4.22 -7.27 16.68
N GLU A 42 3.19 -7.31 17.52
CA GLU A 42 2.31 -8.48 17.66
C GLU A 42 1.56 -8.75 16.37
N GLY A 43 0.98 -7.73 15.75
CA GLY A 43 0.32 -7.82 14.44
C GLY A 43 1.29 -8.26 13.34
N ALA A 44 2.53 -7.79 13.35
CA ALA A 44 3.55 -8.22 12.40
C ALA A 44 3.93 -9.70 12.58
N GLN A 45 4.05 -10.18 13.83
CA GLN A 45 4.30 -11.60 14.12
C GLN A 45 3.09 -12.49 13.75
N GLU A 46 1.88 -12.00 13.94
CA GLU A 46 0.68 -12.70 13.46
C GLU A 46 0.65 -12.80 11.93
N THR A 47 1.05 -11.73 11.24
CA THR A 47 1.21 -11.75 9.77
C THR A 47 2.22 -12.79 9.34
N LEU A 48 3.38 -12.87 10.01
CA LEU A 48 4.41 -13.89 9.74
C LEU A 48 3.85 -15.30 9.88
N LYS A 49 3.14 -15.58 10.98
CA LYS A 49 2.52 -16.90 11.19
C LYS A 49 1.56 -17.28 10.06
N LYS A 50 0.77 -16.32 9.57
CA LYS A 50 -0.16 -16.54 8.44
C LYS A 50 0.57 -16.75 7.12
N VAL A 51 1.68 -16.05 6.88
CA VAL A 51 2.57 -16.23 5.72
C VAL A 51 3.19 -17.64 5.74
N GLU A 52 3.69 -18.08 6.89
CA GLU A 52 4.27 -19.41 7.06
C GLU A 52 3.20 -20.51 6.91
N ALA A 53 2.00 -20.31 7.46
CA ALA A 53 0.87 -21.23 7.27
C ALA A 53 0.42 -21.34 5.80
N ALA A 54 0.64 -20.31 4.97
CA ALA A 54 0.43 -20.35 3.53
C ALA A 54 1.56 -21.09 2.76
N GLY A 55 2.57 -21.59 3.46
CA GLY A 55 3.67 -22.37 2.88
C GLY A 55 4.85 -21.54 2.39
N SER A 56 4.94 -20.27 2.77
CA SER A 56 6.02 -19.38 2.37
C SER A 56 6.93 -19.00 3.56
N ASN A 57 7.93 -18.15 3.30
CA ASN A 57 8.86 -17.63 4.30
C ASN A 57 8.70 -16.11 4.44
N GLY A 58 8.80 -15.61 5.66
CA GLY A 58 8.76 -14.19 5.94
C GLY A 58 9.99 -13.68 6.70
N LEU A 59 10.12 -12.36 6.73
CA LEU A 59 11.07 -11.60 7.55
C LEU A 59 10.33 -10.42 8.15
N VAL A 60 10.30 -10.31 9.47
CA VAL A 60 9.67 -9.19 10.19
C VAL A 60 10.72 -8.15 10.55
N LEU A 61 10.45 -6.87 10.25
CA LEU A 61 11.34 -5.76 10.53
C LEU A 61 10.55 -4.57 11.11
N GLN A 62 11.05 -3.99 12.19
CA GLN A 62 10.59 -2.68 12.66
C GLN A 62 11.23 -1.58 11.82
N VAL A 63 10.41 -0.65 11.31
CA VAL A 63 10.87 0.42 10.43
C VAL A 63 9.99 1.66 10.57
N ASP A 64 10.59 2.79 10.83
CA ASP A 64 9.98 4.09 10.57
C ASP A 64 10.30 4.50 9.13
N VAL A 65 9.29 4.49 8.27
CA VAL A 65 9.46 4.85 6.85
C VAL A 65 9.79 6.33 6.65
N THR A 66 9.61 7.17 7.66
CA THR A 66 9.97 8.58 7.60
C THR A 66 11.46 8.81 7.76
N GLU A 67 12.20 7.79 8.23
CA GLU A 67 13.64 7.81 8.48
C GLU A 67 14.40 7.07 7.37
N GLU A 68 15.02 7.83 6.46
CA GLU A 68 15.73 7.27 5.30
C GLU A 68 16.74 6.18 5.68
N LYS A 69 17.49 6.37 6.79
CA LYS A 69 18.48 5.38 7.27
C LYS A 69 17.82 4.06 7.71
N GLU A 70 16.59 4.10 8.20
CA GLU A 70 15.86 2.89 8.55
C GLU A 70 15.37 2.15 7.31
N VAL A 71 14.92 2.89 6.31
CA VAL A 71 14.58 2.33 4.99
C VAL A 71 15.80 1.65 4.35
N GLU A 72 16.99 2.28 4.36
CA GLU A 72 18.22 1.65 3.86
C GLU A 72 18.50 0.33 4.59
N ARG A 73 18.47 0.33 5.94
CA ARG A 73 18.69 -0.88 6.74
C ARG A 73 17.65 -1.97 6.51
N MET A 74 16.40 -1.61 6.27
CA MET A 74 15.33 -2.55 5.93
C MET A 74 15.65 -3.32 4.65
N PHE A 75 16.06 -2.61 3.59
CA PHE A 75 16.45 -3.26 2.34
C PHE A 75 17.71 -4.11 2.49
N ASP A 76 18.71 -3.64 3.24
CA ASP A 76 19.93 -4.40 3.48
C ASP A 76 19.64 -5.75 4.17
N LYS A 77 18.79 -5.75 5.21
CA LYS A 77 18.34 -6.99 5.88
C LYS A 77 17.50 -7.89 4.96
N ALA A 78 16.63 -7.31 4.13
CA ALA A 78 15.84 -8.07 3.17
C ALA A 78 16.75 -8.78 2.15
N ILE A 79 17.78 -8.09 1.65
CA ILE A 79 18.76 -8.62 0.70
C ILE A 79 19.67 -9.66 1.38
N GLU A 80 20.12 -9.42 2.59
CA GLU A 80 20.90 -10.40 3.37
C GLU A 80 20.12 -11.71 3.54
N LYS A 81 18.81 -11.65 3.78
CA LYS A 81 17.97 -12.82 4.02
C LYS A 81 17.55 -13.54 2.74
N PHE A 82 17.21 -12.80 1.68
CA PHE A 82 16.56 -13.34 0.49
C PHE A 82 17.33 -13.09 -0.81
N GLU A 83 18.48 -12.43 -0.76
CA GLU A 83 19.40 -12.09 -1.86
C GLU A 83 18.84 -11.05 -2.85
N ARG A 84 17.52 -10.80 -2.86
CA ARG A 84 16.86 -9.90 -3.79
C ARG A 84 15.56 -9.32 -3.22
N VAL A 85 15.04 -8.28 -3.86
CA VAL A 85 13.66 -7.80 -3.71
C VAL A 85 13.10 -7.52 -5.11
N ASP A 86 11.99 -8.16 -5.46
CA ASP A 86 11.39 -8.09 -6.81
C ASP A 86 10.15 -7.21 -6.86
N ILE A 87 9.47 -7.10 -5.72
CA ILE A 87 8.19 -6.40 -5.60
C ILE A 87 8.29 -5.46 -4.39
N LEU A 88 8.00 -4.19 -4.62
CA LEU A 88 7.79 -3.21 -3.56
C LEU A 88 6.34 -2.80 -3.51
N MET A 89 5.70 -2.94 -2.35
CA MET A 89 4.40 -2.34 -2.08
C MET A 89 4.53 -1.26 -1.02
N ASN A 90 4.40 -0.01 -1.43
CA ASN A 90 4.31 1.13 -0.54
C ASN A 90 2.87 1.21 -0.01
N ASN A 91 2.68 0.82 1.25
CA ASN A 91 1.36 0.75 1.89
C ASN A 91 1.30 1.53 3.22
N ALA A 92 2.42 1.63 3.95
CA ALA A 92 2.47 2.38 5.21
C ALA A 92 1.97 3.82 5.04
N ALA A 93 0.98 4.22 5.82
CA ALA A 93 0.37 5.54 5.74
C ALA A 93 -0.32 5.92 7.05
N VAL A 94 -0.48 7.23 7.27
CA VAL A 94 -1.38 7.80 8.27
C VAL A 94 -2.64 8.33 7.59
N ASN A 95 -3.77 8.30 8.32
CA ASN A 95 -5.07 8.76 7.84
C ASN A 95 -5.26 10.27 8.05
N GLY A 96 -6.28 10.85 7.41
CA GLY A 96 -6.73 12.22 7.66
C GLY A 96 -7.27 12.40 9.08
N GLN A 97 -6.97 13.56 9.68
CA GLN A 97 -7.25 13.82 11.09
C GLN A 97 -8.60 14.52 11.36
N GLY A 98 -9.38 14.82 10.32
CA GLY A 98 -10.66 15.53 10.48
C GLY A 98 -10.51 17.03 10.78
N ILE A 99 -9.31 17.61 10.62
CA ILE A 99 -8.99 18.98 11.01
C ILE A 99 -9.06 19.90 9.79
N LYS A 100 -9.83 21.00 9.87
CA LYS A 100 -9.87 22.01 8.80
C LYS A 100 -8.53 22.73 8.67
N VAL A 101 -8.15 23.13 7.47
CA VAL A 101 -6.85 23.75 7.18
C VAL A 101 -6.54 24.96 8.08
N ALA A 102 -7.55 25.78 8.37
CA ALA A 102 -7.35 26.97 9.24
C ALA A 102 -6.92 26.61 10.68
N ASP A 103 -7.28 25.43 11.15
CA ASP A 103 -7.04 24.95 12.51
C ASP A 103 -5.93 23.88 12.57
N MET A 104 -5.41 23.46 11.40
CA MET A 104 -4.42 22.41 11.28
C MET A 104 -3.02 22.89 11.68
N SER A 105 -2.36 22.18 12.59
CA SER A 105 -0.97 22.47 12.92
C SER A 105 -0.03 22.01 11.81
N THR A 106 1.14 22.64 11.71
CA THR A 106 2.21 22.22 10.80
C THR A 106 2.66 20.78 11.08
N GLU A 107 2.62 20.35 12.34
CA GLU A 107 3.01 19.00 12.75
C GLU A 107 2.10 17.92 12.15
N VAL A 108 0.78 18.13 12.13
CA VAL A 108 -0.19 17.25 11.50
C VAL A 108 0.08 17.14 10.00
N TRP A 109 0.27 18.29 9.35
CA TRP A 109 0.63 18.34 7.93
C TRP A 109 1.94 17.60 7.63
N ASP A 110 2.99 17.90 8.38
CA ASP A 110 4.32 17.31 8.21
C ASP A 110 4.32 15.79 8.43
N THR A 111 3.58 15.33 9.43
CA THR A 111 3.43 13.89 9.71
C THR A 111 2.84 13.16 8.50
N ALA A 112 1.76 13.70 7.93
CA ALA A 112 1.16 13.13 6.73
C ALA A 112 2.15 13.14 5.55
N MET A 113 2.82 14.25 5.28
CA MET A 113 3.80 14.37 4.21
C MET A 113 4.99 13.44 4.40
N LYS A 114 5.56 13.36 5.61
CA LYS A 114 6.70 12.48 5.91
C LYS A 114 6.34 11.00 5.72
N THR A 115 5.21 10.56 6.25
CA THR A 115 4.82 9.16 6.16
C THR A 115 4.34 8.79 4.75
N ASN A 116 3.36 9.52 4.22
CA ASN A 116 2.65 9.12 3.01
C ASN A 116 3.38 9.50 1.71
N VAL A 117 4.34 10.44 1.75
CA VAL A 117 5.07 10.90 0.57
C VAL A 117 6.56 10.59 0.67
N TYR A 118 7.26 11.09 1.71
CA TYR A 118 8.70 10.84 1.84
C TYR A 118 9.00 9.35 2.05
N GLY A 119 8.20 8.63 2.85
CA GLY A 119 8.36 7.18 3.04
C GLY A 119 8.27 6.42 1.72
N TYR A 120 7.30 6.76 0.86
CA TYR A 120 7.18 6.18 -0.47
C TYR A 120 8.38 6.53 -1.37
N PHE A 121 8.84 7.77 -1.32
CA PHE A 121 10.02 8.20 -2.06
C PHE A 121 11.29 7.46 -1.62
N PHE A 122 11.55 7.35 -0.32
CA PHE A 122 12.74 6.65 0.19
C PHE A 122 12.73 5.17 -0.19
N CYS A 123 11.63 4.47 0.05
CA CYS A 123 11.47 3.07 -0.31
C CYS A 123 11.63 2.85 -1.81
N THR A 124 10.98 3.67 -2.63
CA THR A 124 11.03 3.55 -4.08
C THR A 124 12.43 3.81 -4.63
N ARG A 125 13.10 4.88 -4.19
CA ARG A 125 14.47 5.20 -4.62
C ARG A 125 15.43 4.07 -4.26
N ARG A 126 15.35 3.55 -3.03
CA ARG A 126 16.20 2.44 -2.60
C ARG A 126 15.94 1.17 -3.40
N PHE A 127 14.65 0.86 -3.66
CA PHE A 127 14.23 -0.27 -4.46
C PHE A 127 14.76 -0.20 -5.91
N ILE A 128 14.57 0.93 -6.59
CA ILE A 128 15.05 1.12 -7.96
C ILE A 128 16.57 0.89 -8.04
N ASN A 129 17.32 1.49 -7.13
CA ASN A 129 18.77 1.31 -7.07
C ASN A 129 19.17 -0.15 -6.82
N GLN A 130 18.38 -0.89 -6.06
CA GLN A 130 18.60 -2.32 -5.84
C GLN A 130 18.28 -3.14 -7.09
N VAL A 131 17.16 -2.88 -7.76
CA VAL A 131 16.78 -3.58 -9.00
C VAL A 131 17.82 -3.37 -10.09
N ARG A 132 18.36 -2.16 -10.24
CA ARG A 132 19.45 -1.87 -11.19
C ARG A 132 20.72 -2.68 -10.92
N LYS A 133 21.02 -2.98 -9.65
CA LYS A 133 22.17 -3.82 -9.27
C LYS A 133 21.91 -5.32 -9.47
N GLN A 134 20.71 -5.78 -9.08
CA GLN A 134 20.37 -7.21 -9.15
C GLN A 134 19.95 -7.67 -10.56
N GLY A 135 19.50 -6.74 -11.40
CA GLY A 135 18.93 -7.01 -12.72
C GLY A 135 17.55 -7.66 -12.70
N GLY A 136 16.91 -7.72 -13.87
CA GLY A 136 15.61 -8.36 -14.07
C GLY A 136 14.44 -7.41 -13.98
N LYS A 137 13.24 -7.96 -14.21
CA LYS A 137 11.97 -7.22 -14.11
C LYS A 137 11.53 -7.06 -12.66
N ALA A 138 10.86 -5.95 -12.36
CA ALA A 138 10.36 -5.67 -11.02
C ALA A 138 9.01 -4.94 -11.04
N LYS A 139 8.32 -4.91 -9.91
CA LYS A 139 7.01 -4.28 -9.76
C LYS A 139 7.01 -3.33 -8.55
N ILE A 140 6.45 -2.14 -8.74
CA ILE A 140 6.16 -1.19 -7.67
C ILE A 140 4.64 -1.01 -7.62
N ILE A 141 4.06 -1.21 -6.45
CA ILE A 141 2.63 -1.01 -6.18
C ILE A 141 2.52 0.05 -5.09
N ASN A 142 1.92 1.18 -5.43
CA ASN A 142 1.64 2.23 -4.46
C ASN A 142 0.19 2.10 -3.98
N VAL A 143 -0.07 2.30 -2.69
CA VAL A 143 -1.42 2.35 -2.15
C VAL A 143 -1.80 3.80 -1.89
N SER A 144 -2.63 4.37 -2.77
CA SER A 144 -3.18 5.70 -2.55
C SER A 144 -4.54 5.64 -1.85
N SER A 145 -5.56 6.23 -2.40
CA SER A 145 -6.94 6.25 -1.92
C SER A 145 -7.83 6.85 -3.02
N VAL A 146 -9.13 6.62 -2.96
CA VAL A 146 -10.11 7.41 -3.72
C VAL A 146 -9.96 8.92 -3.44
N HIS A 147 -9.38 9.27 -2.30
CA HIS A 147 -9.06 10.66 -1.93
C HIS A 147 -7.91 11.30 -2.73
N GLU A 148 -7.32 10.59 -3.66
CA GLU A 148 -6.46 11.19 -4.69
C GLU A 148 -7.27 12.03 -5.71
N GLU A 149 -8.58 11.81 -5.81
CA GLU A 149 -9.52 12.51 -6.71
C GLU A 149 -10.73 13.08 -5.96
N ILE A 150 -11.26 12.38 -4.95
CA ILE A 150 -12.45 12.82 -4.20
C ILE A 150 -12.00 13.57 -2.94
N PRO A 151 -12.15 14.90 -2.85
CA PRO A 151 -11.81 15.64 -1.65
C PRO A 151 -12.84 15.39 -0.55
N ALA A 152 -12.36 15.40 0.70
CA ALA A 152 -13.23 15.40 1.88
C ALA A 152 -12.82 16.54 2.83
N PRO A 153 -13.79 17.33 3.35
CA PRO A 153 -13.50 18.37 4.32
C PRO A 153 -12.80 17.79 5.56
N GLY A 154 -11.75 18.47 6.03
CA GLY A 154 -10.97 18.03 7.20
C GLY A 154 -9.87 17.01 6.90
N THR A 155 -9.64 16.66 5.64
CA THR A 155 -8.60 15.69 5.24
C THR A 155 -7.62 16.26 4.20
N ALA A 156 -7.35 17.58 4.28
CA ALA A 156 -6.54 18.27 3.28
C ALA A 156 -5.13 17.69 3.14
N GLU A 157 -4.49 17.39 4.29
CA GLU A 157 -3.16 16.78 4.36
C GLU A 157 -3.14 15.39 3.71
N TYR A 158 -4.16 14.60 3.97
CA TYR A 158 -4.29 13.26 3.41
C TYR A 158 -4.55 13.29 1.90
N CYS A 159 -5.55 14.07 1.47
CA CYS A 159 -5.86 14.24 0.03
C CYS A 159 -4.64 14.76 -0.75
N ALA A 160 -3.91 15.72 -0.21
CA ALA A 160 -2.68 16.25 -0.82
C ALA A 160 -1.63 15.14 -1.00
N THR A 161 -1.41 14.30 0.04
CA THR A 161 -0.45 13.20 -0.04
C THR A 161 -0.88 12.13 -1.05
N LYS A 162 -2.16 11.78 -1.10
CA LYS A 162 -2.65 10.74 -2.03
C LYS A 162 -2.66 11.22 -3.48
N GLY A 163 -2.95 12.51 -3.72
CA GLY A 163 -2.75 13.14 -5.02
C GLY A 163 -1.28 13.16 -5.46
N ALA A 164 -0.34 13.41 -4.53
CA ALA A 164 1.09 13.32 -4.78
C ALA A 164 1.51 11.89 -5.16
N VAL A 165 1.05 10.86 -4.44
CA VAL A 165 1.35 9.44 -4.73
C VAL A 165 0.87 9.06 -6.13
N ARG A 166 -0.33 9.51 -6.54
CA ARG A 166 -0.85 9.27 -7.89
C ARG A 166 0.08 9.81 -8.97
N ASN A 167 0.50 11.08 -8.86
CA ASN A 167 1.38 11.68 -9.87
C ASN A 167 2.80 11.10 -9.79
N PHE A 168 3.29 10.77 -8.61
CA PHE A 168 4.56 10.07 -8.43
C PHE A 168 4.57 8.73 -9.17
N THR A 169 3.48 7.93 -9.04
CA THR A 169 3.29 6.68 -9.80
C THR A 169 3.42 6.89 -11.31
N ARG A 170 2.79 7.93 -11.85
CA ARG A 170 2.78 8.23 -13.29
C ARG A 170 4.16 8.62 -13.81
N VAL A 171 4.89 9.45 -13.06
CA VAL A 171 6.26 9.85 -13.43
C VAL A 171 7.18 8.64 -13.43
N LEU A 172 7.15 7.84 -12.36
CA LEU A 172 7.98 6.64 -12.26
C LEU A 172 7.67 5.61 -13.36
N ALA A 173 6.42 5.46 -13.75
CA ALA A 173 6.06 4.57 -14.84
C ALA A 173 6.71 4.94 -16.16
N LEU A 174 6.85 6.24 -16.44
CA LEU A 174 7.54 6.75 -17.64
C LEU A 174 9.06 6.58 -17.53
N GLU A 175 9.63 6.86 -16.37
CA GLU A 175 11.09 6.79 -16.15
C GLU A 175 11.61 5.35 -16.20
N LEU A 176 10.80 4.36 -15.78
CA LEU A 176 11.24 3.00 -15.48
C LEU A 176 10.75 1.94 -16.50
N ALA A 177 9.89 2.33 -17.44
CA ALA A 177 9.30 1.39 -18.40
C ALA A 177 10.36 0.64 -19.23
N GLU A 178 11.38 1.33 -19.73
CA GLU A 178 12.47 0.72 -20.50
C GLU A 178 13.38 -0.17 -19.65
N GLU A 179 13.40 0.05 -18.33
CA GLU A 179 14.15 -0.78 -17.39
C GLU A 179 13.39 -2.07 -16.99
N GLY A 180 12.15 -2.26 -17.50
CA GLY A 180 11.31 -3.41 -17.17
C GLY A 180 10.71 -3.37 -15.75
N ILE A 181 10.60 -2.18 -15.17
CA ILE A 181 9.97 -1.95 -13.86
C ILE A 181 8.58 -1.35 -14.09
N ASN A 182 7.54 -2.11 -13.76
CA ASN A 182 6.16 -1.60 -13.80
C ASN A 182 5.83 -0.87 -12.50
N VAL A 183 5.16 0.27 -12.62
CA VAL A 183 4.73 1.07 -11.46
C VAL A 183 3.24 1.35 -11.57
N ASN A 184 2.45 0.84 -10.63
CA ASN A 184 1.00 1.00 -10.62
C ASN A 184 0.50 1.42 -9.23
N ASN A 185 -0.72 1.93 -9.21
CA ASN A 185 -1.37 2.46 -8.02
C ASN A 185 -2.69 1.74 -7.76
N ILE A 186 -2.95 1.38 -6.51
CA ILE A 186 -4.26 0.94 -6.05
C ILE A 186 -4.87 2.11 -5.26
N ALA A 187 -6.12 2.46 -5.57
CA ALA A 187 -6.88 3.51 -4.87
C ALA A 187 -8.08 2.88 -4.14
N PRO A 188 -7.90 2.42 -2.88
CA PRO A 188 -8.99 1.86 -2.10
C PRO A 188 -10.04 2.93 -1.76
N GLY A 189 -11.32 2.54 -1.77
CA GLY A 189 -12.39 3.24 -1.09
C GLY A 189 -12.46 2.85 0.40
N MET A 190 -13.66 2.66 0.90
CA MET A 190 -13.86 2.20 2.28
C MET A 190 -13.52 0.71 2.41
N ILE A 191 -12.44 0.40 3.12
CA ILE A 191 -11.99 -0.97 3.41
C ILE A 191 -12.04 -1.20 4.93
N LEU A 192 -12.51 -2.36 5.37
CA LEU A 192 -12.58 -2.73 6.79
C LEU A 192 -11.18 -3.07 7.32
N THR A 193 -10.53 -2.10 7.91
CA THR A 193 -9.17 -2.18 8.47
C THR A 193 -9.13 -1.45 9.80
N PRO A 194 -8.08 -1.63 10.64
CA PRO A 194 -7.90 -0.83 11.85
C PRO A 194 -7.92 0.70 11.59
N MET A 195 -7.53 1.15 10.40
CA MET A 195 -7.62 2.56 10.00
C MET A 195 -9.08 3.08 9.97
N ASN A 196 -10.07 2.18 9.86
CA ASN A 196 -11.50 2.46 9.89
C ASN A 196 -12.17 1.73 11.08
N GLU A 197 -11.52 1.75 12.25
CA GLU A 197 -11.90 1.01 13.45
C GLU A 197 -13.37 1.19 13.83
N GLU A 198 -13.85 2.43 13.84
CA GLU A 198 -15.24 2.76 14.14
C GLU A 198 -16.24 1.97 13.27
N ALA A 199 -15.97 1.86 11.96
CA ALA A 199 -16.80 1.08 11.05
C ALA A 199 -16.60 -0.44 11.18
N VAL A 200 -15.45 -0.89 11.70
CA VAL A 200 -15.21 -2.30 12.01
C VAL A 200 -16.01 -2.72 13.23
N GLU A 201 -16.04 -1.91 14.27
CA GLU A 201 -16.68 -2.22 15.56
C GLU A 201 -18.18 -1.94 15.56
N ASP A 202 -18.62 -0.81 14.98
CA ASP A 202 -20.01 -0.39 14.98
C ASP A 202 -20.72 -0.69 13.64
N LYS A 203 -21.70 -1.59 13.70
CA LYS A 203 -22.49 -1.98 12.52
C LYS A 203 -23.41 -0.88 12.01
N GLU A 204 -23.93 0.00 12.89
CA GLU A 204 -24.81 1.10 12.47
C GLU A 204 -23.98 2.22 11.80
N VAL A 205 -22.82 2.57 12.36
CA VAL A 205 -21.86 3.49 11.72
C VAL A 205 -21.47 2.96 10.34
N ARG A 206 -21.09 1.69 10.25
CA ARG A 206 -20.75 1.06 8.98
C ARG A 206 -21.91 1.10 7.98
N LYS A 207 -23.14 0.80 8.44
CA LYS A 207 -24.35 0.80 7.59
C LYS A 207 -24.64 2.19 7.02
N ASP A 208 -24.44 3.24 7.80
CA ASP A 208 -24.58 4.62 7.34
C ASP A 208 -23.52 4.98 6.31
N GLN A 209 -22.25 4.70 6.61
CA GLN A 209 -21.12 5.00 5.71
C GLN A 209 -21.23 4.30 4.35
N VAL A 210 -21.72 3.04 4.29
CA VAL A 210 -21.84 2.30 3.02
C VAL A 210 -23.04 2.72 2.17
N GLN A 211 -23.94 3.57 2.66
CA GLN A 211 -25.11 4.01 1.87
C GLN A 211 -24.73 4.74 0.59
N HIS A 212 -23.60 5.45 0.61
CA HIS A 212 -23.08 6.18 -0.55
C HIS A 212 -22.29 5.30 -1.52
N ILE A 213 -21.97 4.06 -1.13
CA ILE A 213 -21.28 3.09 -1.98
C ILE A 213 -22.32 2.34 -2.83
N PRO A 214 -22.24 2.34 -4.17
CA PRO A 214 -23.20 1.61 -5.02
C PRO A 214 -23.33 0.13 -4.68
N MET A 215 -22.23 -0.56 -4.36
CA MET A 215 -22.24 -1.97 -3.95
C MET A 215 -22.80 -2.21 -2.54
N LYS A 216 -23.20 -1.14 -1.80
CA LYS A 216 -23.82 -1.20 -0.47
C LYS A 216 -23.04 -2.01 0.57
N ARG A 217 -21.74 -2.06 0.42
CA ARG A 217 -20.83 -2.68 1.38
C ARG A 217 -19.46 -2.03 1.36
N ALA A 218 -18.73 -2.16 2.43
CA ALA A 218 -17.30 -1.91 2.45
C ALA A 218 -16.53 -3.05 1.74
N GLY A 219 -15.35 -2.74 1.23
CA GLY A 219 -14.42 -3.74 0.74
C GLY A 219 -13.71 -4.48 1.87
N LYS A 220 -13.15 -5.63 1.56
CA LYS A 220 -12.31 -6.42 2.48
C LYS A 220 -10.84 -6.26 2.09
N PRO A 221 -9.91 -6.28 3.06
CA PRO A 221 -8.47 -6.20 2.79
C PRO A 221 -7.98 -7.25 1.78
N GLU A 222 -8.55 -8.46 1.82
CA GLU A 222 -8.19 -9.56 0.90
C GLU A 222 -8.56 -9.25 -0.55
N GLU A 223 -9.58 -8.43 -0.79
CA GLU A 223 -9.95 -7.99 -2.15
C GLU A 223 -8.83 -7.10 -2.74
N ILE A 224 -8.23 -6.23 -1.91
CA ILE A 224 -7.06 -5.43 -2.30
C ILE A 224 -5.85 -6.34 -2.54
N GLY A 225 -5.59 -7.30 -1.64
CA GLY A 225 -4.49 -8.26 -1.78
C GLY A 225 -4.54 -9.03 -3.09
N LYS A 226 -5.73 -9.45 -3.55
CA LYS A 226 -5.91 -10.15 -4.83
C LYS A 226 -5.58 -9.27 -6.04
N LEU A 227 -5.95 -8.00 -6.02
CA LEU A 227 -5.54 -7.05 -7.06
C LEU A 227 -4.03 -6.82 -7.02
N ALA A 228 -3.44 -6.72 -5.84
CA ALA A 228 -2.00 -6.59 -5.68
C ALA A 228 -1.26 -7.81 -6.25
N VAL A 229 -1.77 -9.04 -6.09
CA VAL A 229 -1.23 -10.25 -6.76
C VAL A 229 -1.22 -10.10 -8.28
N PHE A 230 -2.31 -9.63 -8.89
CA PHE A 230 -2.34 -9.36 -10.33
C PHE A 230 -1.26 -8.36 -10.72
N LEU A 231 -1.16 -7.23 -10.03
CA LEU A 231 -0.19 -6.19 -10.33
C LEU A 231 1.27 -6.60 -10.07
N ALA A 232 1.50 -7.55 -9.15
CA ALA A 232 2.81 -8.09 -8.83
C ALA A 232 3.26 -9.20 -9.80
N SER A 233 2.33 -9.83 -10.52
CA SER A 233 2.58 -10.97 -11.38
C SER A 233 2.91 -10.59 -12.83
N SER A 234 3.28 -11.60 -13.65
CA SER A 234 3.47 -11.44 -15.09
C SER A 234 2.18 -11.12 -15.84
N ASP A 235 1.00 -11.38 -15.25
CA ASP A 235 -0.30 -11.07 -15.86
C ASP A 235 -0.47 -9.56 -16.12
N SER A 236 0.31 -8.73 -15.44
CA SER A 236 0.33 -7.27 -15.55
C SER A 236 1.58 -6.71 -16.26
N ASP A 237 2.33 -7.51 -17.02
CA ASP A 237 3.59 -7.05 -17.65
C ASP A 237 3.40 -5.88 -18.62
N TYR A 238 2.21 -5.71 -19.20
CA TYR A 238 1.89 -4.56 -20.08
C TYR A 238 1.08 -3.47 -19.37
N VAL A 239 1.08 -3.47 -18.02
CA VAL A 239 0.34 -2.52 -17.19
C VAL A 239 1.34 -1.67 -16.40
N THR A 240 1.42 -0.37 -16.70
CA THR A 240 2.22 0.61 -15.95
C THR A 240 1.57 1.98 -15.97
N GLY A 241 1.76 2.79 -14.93
CA GLY A 241 1.23 4.15 -14.78
C GLY A 241 -0.27 4.22 -14.48
N SER A 242 -0.92 3.08 -14.22
CA SER A 242 -2.36 2.99 -14.02
C SER A 242 -2.73 3.09 -12.54
N THR A 243 -3.88 3.71 -12.26
CA THR A 243 -4.55 3.64 -10.97
C THR A 243 -5.77 2.72 -11.08
N TYR A 244 -5.92 1.85 -10.10
CA TYR A 244 -7.02 0.89 -9.97
C TYR A 244 -7.88 1.24 -8.76
N PRO A 245 -9.02 1.95 -8.95
CA PRO A 245 -9.97 2.16 -7.86
C PRO A 245 -10.60 0.84 -7.43
N MET A 246 -10.60 0.59 -6.12
CA MET A 246 -11.33 -0.53 -5.50
C MET A 246 -12.26 0.03 -4.42
N ASP A 247 -13.39 0.55 -4.84
CA ASP A 247 -14.24 1.42 -4.04
C ASP A 247 -15.73 1.06 -4.07
N GLY A 248 -16.10 -0.05 -4.70
CA GLY A 248 -17.50 -0.47 -4.85
C GLY A 248 -18.35 0.49 -5.70
N GLY A 249 -17.69 1.31 -6.53
CA GLY A 249 -18.32 2.30 -7.40
C GLY A 249 -18.49 3.67 -6.75
N LEU A 250 -17.89 3.92 -5.57
CA LEU A 250 -18.04 5.18 -4.83
C LEU A 250 -17.68 6.40 -5.70
N MET A 251 -16.55 6.38 -6.39
CA MET A 251 -16.11 7.48 -7.24
C MET A 251 -17.09 7.79 -8.39
N GLN A 252 -17.82 6.79 -8.88
CA GLN A 252 -18.76 6.94 -9.98
C GLN A 252 -20.12 7.47 -9.51
N SER A 253 -20.42 7.39 -8.21
CA SER A 253 -21.70 7.84 -7.64
C SER A 253 -21.69 9.32 -7.25
N MET A 254 -20.54 9.99 -7.29
CA MET A 254 -20.44 11.41 -6.96
C MET A 254 -21.21 12.26 -7.96
N GLY A 255 -22.20 13.01 -7.46
CA GLY A 255 -23.09 13.84 -8.28
C GLY A 255 -24.41 13.18 -8.71
N GLN A 256 -24.66 11.92 -8.36
CA GLN A 256 -25.98 11.32 -8.52
C GLN A 256 -26.90 11.80 -7.38
N GLY A 257 -27.74 12.76 -7.66
CA GLY A 257 -28.68 13.35 -6.68
C GLY A 257 -28.54 14.85 -6.53
N ALA A 258 -27.88 15.52 -7.48
CA ALA A 258 -27.97 16.97 -7.66
C ALA A 258 -29.17 17.35 -8.52
#